data_9ec30706d65152c84d2cf3dc4065d69c
#
_entry.id   9ec30706d65152c84d2cf3dc4065d69c
#
_cell.length_a   1.000
_cell.length_b   1.000
_cell.length_c   1.000
_cell.angle_alpha   90.00
_cell.angle_beta   90.00
_cell.angle_gamma   90.00
#
_symmetry.space_group_name_H-M   'P 1'
#
loop_
_entity.id
_entity.type
_entity.pdbx_description
1 polymer ?
#
loop_
_entity_poly.entity_id
_entity_poly.type
_entity_poly.pdbx_seq_one_letter_code
_entity_poly.pdbx_strand_id
1 'polypeptide(L)'
;MKTKYAVLPSLFFIIQLVGVLPLRAEHYYFKQISLKEGLPSNVRCILRDEQGFVWIGTKSGLGKFDGHELKRYKHQANDPNSLLHNLIYQIAEDKQHNIWVLTEKGIARYQQQSNDFTFPTDEDGKNITAYSFCLVPDGILFGGKDRIYKYSYEDSSLRLLQYFNANPFKINALSMWDSKTLLCCSRWRGIFLVDLHTGEHRRPPFDCGPEITTMMTDSRKRIWIAPYSAGLRCYSHDGKLLASYSTRNSALSNDIVLSLAEREGQLWIGTDGGGINILTPETGEISQLEYIPGRENYSLPANSILCLHNDHNNNIWAGSTCNGLISIREVFMKTYTDVVPGNDRGLSNSTVRSLYRQSTDSIWIGTDGGGINLFNPRTEKFTHYLSTWNDKIAFISGFTPGKLLSSLFSKGVFIFNPATGEKQPFTIVDKETTTQLCNRGKSVNLYQNTPNTVLLLGDHVYQYHLKEKKFDKVTGEEGKSIVAVSYTHLTLPT
;
A
#
# COMPACT_ATOMS: atom_id res chain seq x y z
N MET A 1 34.88 -68.41 8.85
CA MET A 1 35.07 -67.00 8.68
C MET A 1 33.83 -66.40 8.00
N LYS A 2 32.96 -65.74 8.75
CA LYS A 2 31.76 -65.08 8.24
C LYS A 2 31.98 -63.57 8.26
N THR A 3 32.09 -62.97 7.10
CA THR A 3 32.26 -61.51 6.94
C THR A 3 30.87 -60.88 6.96
N LYS A 4 30.60 -60.04 7.95
CA LYS A 4 29.38 -59.22 8.06
C LYS A 4 29.60 -57.91 7.28
N TYR A 5 28.77 -57.67 6.26
CA TYR A 5 28.64 -56.37 5.62
C TYR A 5 27.66 -55.54 6.43
N ALA A 6 28.14 -54.39 6.93
CA ALA A 6 27.29 -53.37 7.53
C ALA A 6 26.75 -52.46 6.40
N VAL A 7 25.42 -52.43 6.30
CA VAL A 7 24.74 -51.50 5.40
C VAL A 7 24.51 -50.21 6.19
N LEU A 8 25.12 -49.12 5.75
CA LEU A 8 24.81 -47.76 6.21
C LEU A 8 23.52 -47.31 5.54
N PRO A 9 22.54 -46.81 6.25
CA PRO A 9 21.40 -46.12 5.61
C PRO A 9 21.82 -44.68 5.24
N SER A 10 21.80 -44.43 3.96
CA SER A 10 21.92 -43.08 3.39
C SER A 10 20.69 -42.24 3.80
N LEU A 11 20.92 -41.29 4.70
CA LEU A 11 19.92 -40.30 5.08
C LEU A 11 19.78 -39.30 3.90
N PHE A 12 18.77 -39.47 3.08
CA PHE A 12 18.36 -38.46 2.11
C PHE A 12 17.72 -37.29 2.86
N PHE A 13 18.47 -36.23 3.05
CA PHE A 13 17.91 -34.92 3.40
C PHE A 13 17.19 -34.37 2.17
N ILE A 14 15.87 -34.52 2.13
CA ILE A 14 15.00 -33.77 1.24
C ILE A 14 14.91 -32.36 1.85
N ILE A 15 15.76 -31.46 1.34
CA ILE A 15 15.54 -30.02 1.52
C ILE A 15 14.29 -29.68 0.72
N GLN A 16 13.16 -29.58 1.39
CA GLN A 16 11.99 -28.91 0.85
C GLN A 16 12.39 -27.44 0.72
N LEU A 17 12.77 -27.06 -0.50
CA LEU A 17 12.79 -25.66 -0.94
C LEU A 17 11.32 -25.21 -0.94
N VAL A 18 10.81 -24.76 0.20
CA VAL A 18 9.59 -23.98 0.25
C VAL A 18 9.96 -22.66 -0.41
N GLY A 19 9.71 -22.56 -1.69
CA GLY A 19 9.77 -21.30 -2.41
C GLY A 19 8.80 -20.34 -1.72
N VAL A 20 9.33 -19.43 -0.91
CA VAL A 20 8.59 -18.29 -0.40
C VAL A 20 8.33 -17.41 -1.62
N LEU A 21 7.15 -17.58 -2.20
CA LEU A 21 6.64 -16.67 -3.21
C LEU A 21 6.60 -15.25 -2.61
N PRO A 22 6.93 -14.21 -3.36
CA PRO A 22 6.79 -12.83 -2.92
C PRO A 22 5.31 -12.48 -2.82
N LEU A 23 4.69 -12.81 -1.67
CA LEU A 23 3.24 -12.78 -1.47
C LEU A 23 2.72 -11.41 -0.99
N ARG A 24 3.53 -10.34 -0.95
CA ARG A 24 3.16 -9.12 -0.23
C ARG A 24 2.82 -7.89 -1.06
N ALA A 25 3.22 -7.80 -2.31
CA ALA A 25 2.84 -6.64 -3.15
C ALA A 25 1.32 -6.55 -3.41
N GLU A 26 0.62 -7.68 -3.30
CA GLU A 26 -0.81 -7.82 -3.60
C GLU A 26 -1.74 -7.33 -2.49
N HIS A 27 -1.19 -7.00 -1.32
CA HIS A 27 -1.95 -6.48 -0.18
C HIS A 27 -2.03 -4.95 -0.14
N TYR A 28 -1.38 -4.24 -1.08
CA TYR A 28 -1.32 -2.78 -1.07
C TYR A 28 -2.02 -2.17 -2.28
N TYR A 29 -2.76 -1.10 -2.03
CA TYR A 29 -3.34 -0.23 -3.04
C TYR A 29 -2.52 1.06 -3.10
N PHE A 30 -2.12 1.44 -4.31
CA PHE A 30 -1.31 2.61 -4.58
C PHE A 30 -2.15 3.67 -5.27
N LYS A 31 -2.37 4.82 -4.62
CA LYS A 31 -3.01 5.97 -5.25
C LYS A 31 -1.97 7.04 -5.53
N GLN A 32 -1.75 7.34 -6.79
CA GLN A 32 -0.86 8.40 -7.22
C GLN A 32 -1.59 9.76 -7.23
N ILE A 33 -0.92 10.79 -6.72
CA ILE A 33 -1.32 12.19 -6.84
C ILE A 33 -0.17 12.90 -7.56
N SER A 34 -0.44 13.38 -8.78
CA SER A 34 0.57 13.76 -9.76
C SER A 34 0.41 15.20 -10.26
N LEU A 35 1.09 15.52 -11.35
CA LEU A 35 0.94 16.79 -12.06
C LEU A 35 -0.48 17.09 -12.54
N LYS A 36 -1.29 16.07 -12.81
CA LYS A 36 -2.70 16.23 -13.20
C LYS A 36 -3.51 16.91 -12.11
N GLU A 37 -3.21 16.59 -10.85
CA GLU A 37 -3.77 17.22 -9.67
C GLU A 37 -3.03 18.50 -9.26
N GLY A 38 -2.05 18.93 -10.06
CA GLY A 38 -1.28 20.16 -9.84
C GLY A 38 -0.09 20.03 -8.91
N LEU A 39 0.29 18.82 -8.49
CA LEU A 39 1.46 18.58 -7.64
C LEU A 39 2.74 18.56 -8.50
N PRO A 40 3.82 19.28 -8.12
CA PRO A 40 5.13 19.11 -8.75
C PRO A 40 5.63 17.67 -8.65
N SER A 41 6.32 17.18 -9.68
CA SER A 41 6.76 15.81 -9.78
C SER A 41 7.73 15.35 -8.67
N ASN A 42 8.56 16.25 -8.14
CA ASN A 42 9.59 15.92 -7.15
C ASN A 42 9.12 16.23 -5.74
N VAL A 43 8.74 15.20 -4.99
CA VAL A 43 8.30 15.29 -3.59
C VAL A 43 9.47 14.91 -2.67
N ARG A 44 9.86 15.83 -1.78
CA ARG A 44 11.04 15.71 -0.92
C ARG A 44 10.73 15.36 0.54
N CYS A 45 9.61 15.83 1.04
CA CYS A 45 9.13 15.55 2.39
C CYS A 45 7.62 15.57 2.43
N ILE A 46 7.07 14.81 3.35
CA ILE A 46 5.63 14.61 3.51
C ILE A 46 5.32 14.62 5.01
N LEU A 47 4.20 15.22 5.36
CA LEU A 47 3.61 15.15 6.68
C LEU A 47 2.09 15.02 6.53
N ARG A 48 1.47 14.12 7.26
CA ARG A 48 0.02 14.17 7.49
C ARG A 48 -0.22 14.68 8.90
N ASP A 49 -0.91 15.83 8.98
CA ASP A 49 -1.21 16.45 10.27
C ASP A 49 -2.38 15.75 11.00
N GLU A 50 -2.56 16.09 12.26
CA GLU A 50 -3.65 15.55 13.11
C GLU A 50 -5.04 15.89 12.59
N GLN A 51 -5.19 16.96 11.79
CA GLN A 51 -6.44 17.33 11.14
C GLN A 51 -6.71 16.51 9.87
N GLY A 52 -5.72 15.74 9.41
CA GLY A 52 -5.81 14.86 8.25
C GLY A 52 -5.35 15.49 6.93
N PHE A 53 -4.88 16.74 6.92
CA PHE A 53 -4.26 17.34 5.74
C PHE A 53 -2.89 16.74 5.45
N VAL A 54 -2.58 16.53 4.18
CA VAL A 54 -1.25 16.08 3.76
C VAL A 54 -0.44 17.27 3.26
N TRP A 55 0.63 17.57 3.97
CA TRP A 55 1.60 18.61 3.62
C TRP A 55 2.72 18.00 2.79
N ILE A 56 3.05 18.67 1.67
CA ILE A 56 3.92 18.13 0.64
C ILE A 56 4.99 19.15 0.30
N GLY A 57 6.21 18.87 0.72
CA GLY A 57 7.35 19.72 0.41
C GLY A 57 8.00 19.30 -0.91
N THR A 58 8.22 20.29 -1.77
CA THR A 58 8.81 20.08 -3.11
C THR A 58 9.96 21.06 -3.38
N LYS A 59 10.59 20.94 -4.54
CA LYS A 59 11.53 21.98 -5.04
C LYS A 59 10.83 23.27 -5.49
N SER A 60 9.50 23.24 -5.67
CA SER A 60 8.72 24.33 -6.29
C SER A 60 7.65 24.90 -5.37
N GLY A 61 7.78 24.70 -4.07
CA GLY A 61 6.86 25.17 -3.04
C GLY A 61 6.31 24.07 -2.14
N LEU A 62 5.36 24.47 -1.31
CA LEU A 62 4.65 23.65 -0.36
C LEU A 62 3.23 23.40 -0.86
N GLY A 63 2.76 22.16 -0.78
CA GLY A 63 1.38 21.77 -1.03
C GLY A 63 0.67 21.42 0.27
N LYS A 64 -0.62 21.77 0.38
CA LYS A 64 -1.56 21.29 1.40
C LYS A 64 -2.70 20.59 0.67
N PHE A 65 -2.86 19.29 0.89
CA PHE A 65 -3.84 18.44 0.24
C PHE A 65 -4.88 17.95 1.25
N ASP A 66 -6.16 18.12 0.95
CA ASP A 66 -7.28 17.74 1.83
C ASP A 66 -7.93 16.39 1.46
N GLY A 67 -7.40 15.70 0.45
CA GLY A 67 -7.97 14.48 -0.11
C GLY A 67 -8.64 14.70 -1.48
N HIS A 68 -9.02 15.93 -1.81
CA HIS A 68 -9.67 16.35 -3.04
C HIS A 68 -8.91 17.44 -3.76
N GLU A 69 -8.56 18.51 -3.07
CA GLU A 69 -7.90 19.70 -3.63
C GLU A 69 -6.50 19.89 -3.08
N LEU A 70 -5.62 20.41 -3.93
CA LEU A 70 -4.25 20.76 -3.59
C LEU A 70 -4.07 22.28 -3.57
N LYS A 71 -3.98 22.85 -2.37
CA LYS A 71 -3.57 24.26 -2.20
C LYS A 71 -2.06 24.36 -2.23
N ARG A 72 -1.53 25.33 -2.98
CA ARG A 72 -0.08 25.56 -3.15
C ARG A 72 0.36 26.88 -2.55
N TYR A 73 1.47 26.83 -1.82
CA TYR A 73 2.14 27.99 -1.25
C TYR A 73 3.52 28.14 -1.90
N LYS A 74 3.83 29.34 -2.34
CA LYS A 74 5.10 29.69 -2.98
C LYS A 74 5.66 30.97 -2.40
N HIS A 75 6.96 31.13 -2.54
CA HIS A 75 7.60 32.42 -2.29
C HIS A 75 7.08 33.46 -3.27
N GLN A 76 6.68 34.62 -2.76
CA GLN A 76 6.26 35.80 -3.52
C GLN A 76 7.07 37.01 -3.02
N ALA A 77 7.83 37.66 -3.91
CA ALA A 77 8.77 38.71 -3.53
C ALA A 77 8.09 39.92 -2.85
N ASN A 78 6.83 40.18 -3.17
CA ASN A 78 6.07 41.34 -2.67
C ASN A 78 5.12 40.97 -1.51
N ASP A 79 5.14 39.74 -1.05
CA ASP A 79 4.31 39.28 0.07
C ASP A 79 5.21 38.79 1.23
N PRO A 80 5.33 39.60 2.30
CA PRO A 80 6.18 39.28 3.44
C PRO A 80 5.72 38.08 4.21
N ASN A 81 4.44 37.63 4.07
CA ASN A 81 3.88 36.48 4.72
C ASN A 81 3.91 35.21 3.84
N SER A 82 4.46 35.31 2.63
CA SER A 82 4.69 34.15 1.77
C SER A 82 5.92 33.36 2.23
N LEU A 83 6.09 32.11 1.76
CA LEU A 83 7.28 31.31 2.06
C LEU A 83 8.59 32.04 1.76
N LEU A 84 9.61 31.85 2.61
CA LEU A 84 10.93 32.46 2.38
C LEU A 84 11.64 31.94 1.14
N HIS A 85 11.37 30.70 0.75
CA HIS A 85 11.91 30.04 -0.44
C HIS A 85 11.04 28.87 -0.90
N ASN A 86 11.10 28.53 -2.20
CA ASN A 86 10.31 27.44 -2.76
C ASN A 86 10.90 26.04 -2.50
N LEU A 87 12.19 25.92 -2.21
CA LEU A 87 12.80 24.63 -1.90
C LEU A 87 12.53 24.27 -0.45
N ILE A 88 11.76 23.22 -0.26
CA ILE A 88 11.37 22.70 1.07
C ILE A 88 12.27 21.52 1.41
N TYR A 89 12.86 21.55 2.60
CA TYR A 89 13.71 20.46 3.11
C TYR A 89 12.96 19.50 4.03
N GLN A 90 12.15 20.04 4.95
CA GLN A 90 11.46 19.23 5.96
C GLN A 90 10.17 19.94 6.40
N ILE A 91 9.21 19.12 6.85
CA ILE A 91 7.94 19.58 7.44
C ILE A 91 7.69 18.76 8.70
N ALA A 92 7.21 19.37 9.77
CA ALA A 92 6.72 18.65 10.94
C ALA A 92 5.59 19.41 11.61
N GLU A 93 4.77 18.68 12.37
CA GLU A 93 3.76 19.18 13.30
C GLU A 93 4.32 19.06 14.71
N ASP A 94 4.24 20.15 15.48
CA ASP A 94 4.63 20.13 16.88
C ASP A 94 3.46 19.70 17.79
N LYS A 95 3.72 19.56 19.09
CA LYS A 95 2.72 19.16 20.08
C LYS A 95 1.57 20.18 20.27
N GLN A 96 1.73 21.38 19.76
CA GLN A 96 0.73 22.44 19.77
C GLN A 96 -0.02 22.52 18.44
N HIS A 97 0.17 21.53 17.56
CA HIS A 97 -0.38 21.44 16.20
C HIS A 97 0.05 22.57 15.26
N ASN A 98 1.18 23.21 15.54
CA ASN A 98 1.78 24.12 14.57
C ASN A 98 2.53 23.35 13.49
N ILE A 99 2.35 23.76 12.24
CA ILE A 99 3.08 23.19 11.12
C ILE A 99 4.34 24.01 10.87
N TRP A 100 5.46 23.35 10.99
CA TRP A 100 6.80 23.91 10.76
C TRP A 100 7.33 23.48 9.42
N VAL A 101 7.83 24.44 8.66
CA VAL A 101 8.32 24.25 7.28
C VAL A 101 9.75 24.78 7.19
N LEU A 102 10.68 23.90 6.90
CA LEU A 102 12.07 24.25 6.69
C LEU A 102 12.33 24.48 5.21
N THR A 103 12.67 25.73 4.87
CA THR A 103 13.02 26.15 3.52
C THR A 103 14.53 26.39 3.38
N GLU A 104 15.04 26.54 2.15
CA GLU A 104 16.44 26.86 1.92
C GLU A 104 16.90 28.18 2.57
N LYS A 105 15.99 29.16 2.73
CA LYS A 105 16.30 30.47 3.29
C LYS A 105 15.83 30.70 4.70
N GLY A 106 15.24 29.72 5.34
CA GLY A 106 14.82 29.87 6.73
C GLY A 106 13.66 28.98 7.14
N ILE A 107 13.20 29.22 8.34
CA ILE A 107 12.14 28.47 9.01
C ILE A 107 10.84 29.25 8.91
N ALA A 108 9.77 28.59 8.54
CA ALA A 108 8.43 29.14 8.51
C ALA A 108 7.51 28.33 9.44
N ARG A 109 6.63 29.01 10.15
CA ARG A 109 5.52 28.43 10.90
C ARG A 109 4.21 28.83 10.24
N TYR A 110 3.42 27.87 9.83
CA TYR A 110 2.12 28.10 9.21
C TYR A 110 1.11 28.61 10.22
N GLN A 111 0.37 29.62 9.85
CA GLN A 111 -0.72 30.23 10.62
C GLN A 111 -2.07 29.80 10.03
N GLN A 112 -2.79 28.98 10.74
CA GLN A 112 -4.05 28.41 10.24
C GLN A 112 -5.13 29.45 10.04
N GLN A 113 -5.21 30.47 10.93
CA GLN A 113 -6.26 31.50 10.89
C GLN A 113 -6.14 32.43 9.68
N SER A 114 -4.92 32.93 9.41
CA SER A 114 -4.62 33.83 8.29
C SER A 114 -4.25 33.07 7.01
N ASN A 115 -3.94 31.77 7.16
CA ASN A 115 -3.52 30.89 6.07
C ASN A 115 -2.24 31.39 5.34
N ASP A 116 -1.32 31.92 6.12
CA ASP A 116 -0.02 32.44 5.73
C ASP A 116 1.10 31.90 6.66
N PHE A 117 2.27 32.56 6.68
CA PHE A 117 3.43 32.11 7.45
C PHE A 117 4.00 33.21 8.33
N THR A 118 4.49 32.80 9.49
CA THR A 118 5.36 33.61 10.35
C THR A 118 6.77 33.01 10.37
N PHE A 119 7.77 33.86 10.64
CA PHE A 119 9.17 33.47 10.55
C PHE A 119 9.88 33.75 11.86
N PRO A 120 10.17 32.75 12.68
CA PRO A 120 10.97 32.90 13.87
C PRO A 120 12.36 33.44 13.53
N THR A 121 12.78 34.47 14.25
CA THR A 121 14.09 35.11 14.13
C THR A 121 14.95 34.81 15.35
N ASP A 122 16.27 34.87 15.18
CA ASP A 122 17.23 34.84 16.30
C ASP A 122 17.15 36.13 17.15
N GLU A 123 18.00 36.20 18.17
CA GLU A 123 18.08 37.36 19.09
C GLU A 123 18.46 38.68 18.38
N ASP A 124 19.12 38.59 17.23
CA ASP A 124 19.44 39.73 16.38
C ASP A 124 18.32 40.12 15.40
N GLY A 125 17.17 39.45 15.43
CA GLY A 125 16.06 39.64 14.49
C GLY A 125 16.31 39.07 13.11
N LYS A 126 17.27 38.17 12.93
CA LYS A 126 17.62 37.56 11.63
C LYS A 126 16.98 36.17 11.46
N ASN A 127 16.57 35.89 10.25
CA ASN A 127 16.16 34.52 9.87
C ASN A 127 17.39 33.60 9.87
N ILE A 128 17.25 32.43 10.52
CA ILE A 128 18.31 31.44 10.53
C ILE A 128 18.19 30.50 9.32
N THR A 129 19.34 30.04 8.82
CA THR A 129 19.39 28.99 7.78
C THR A 129 19.65 27.64 8.46
N ALA A 130 18.75 26.71 8.21
CA ALA A 130 18.87 25.34 8.70
C ALA A 130 18.63 24.33 7.56
N TYR A 131 19.07 23.09 7.75
CA TYR A 131 18.96 21.99 6.78
C TYR A 131 18.20 20.80 7.32
N SER A 132 18.02 20.75 8.63
CA SER A 132 17.27 19.71 9.33
C SER A 132 16.71 20.26 10.64
N PHE A 133 15.70 19.60 11.17
CA PHE A 133 15.22 19.84 12.52
C PHE A 133 14.78 18.56 13.23
N CYS A 134 14.70 18.61 14.55
CA CYS A 134 14.21 17.55 15.40
C CYS A 134 13.30 18.13 16.47
N LEU A 135 12.11 17.56 16.62
CA LEU A 135 11.17 17.93 17.68
C LEU A 135 11.66 17.37 19.01
N VAL A 136 11.64 18.20 20.05
CA VAL A 136 11.96 17.81 21.44
C VAL A 136 10.81 18.18 22.35
N PRO A 137 10.71 17.64 23.58
CA PRO A 137 9.58 17.87 24.46
C PRO A 137 9.26 19.35 24.75
N ASP A 138 10.29 20.19 24.79
CA ASP A 138 10.24 21.61 25.17
C ASP A 138 10.53 22.58 24.04
N GLY A 139 10.62 22.07 22.77
CA GLY A 139 10.91 22.93 21.64
C GLY A 139 11.26 22.20 20.36
N ILE A 140 12.05 22.89 19.52
CA ILE A 140 12.55 22.35 18.24
C ILE A 140 14.03 22.67 18.13
N LEU A 141 14.82 21.68 17.76
CA LEU A 141 16.24 21.84 17.46
C LEU A 141 16.43 21.96 15.95
N PHE A 142 17.17 22.96 15.49
CA PHE A 142 17.47 23.19 14.10
C PHE A 142 18.96 23.07 13.82
N GLY A 143 19.31 22.19 12.86
CA GLY A 143 20.67 21.99 12.38
C GLY A 143 20.99 22.90 11.21
N GLY A 144 21.85 23.90 11.43
CA GLY A 144 22.31 24.84 10.43
C GLY A 144 23.67 24.47 9.83
N LYS A 145 24.37 25.51 9.35
CA LYS A 145 25.76 25.44 8.96
C LYS A 145 26.61 25.72 10.20
N ASP A 146 27.28 24.68 10.72
CA ASP A 146 28.11 24.74 11.94
C ASP A 146 27.37 25.11 13.24
N ARG A 147 26.07 25.08 13.24
CA ARG A 147 25.28 25.61 14.35
C ARG A 147 24.05 24.75 14.63
N ILE A 148 23.70 24.68 15.91
CA ILE A 148 22.44 24.17 16.37
C ILE A 148 21.69 25.30 17.06
N TYR A 149 20.46 25.52 16.65
CA TYR A 149 19.56 26.48 17.29
C TYR A 149 18.45 25.72 18.00
N LYS A 150 17.93 26.31 19.08
CA LYS A 150 16.74 25.82 19.77
C LYS A 150 15.65 26.86 19.74
N TYR A 151 14.49 26.49 19.25
CA TYR A 151 13.24 27.21 19.48
C TYR A 151 12.59 26.65 20.73
N SER A 152 12.28 27.51 21.71
CA SER A 152 11.62 27.15 22.97
C SER A 152 10.13 27.41 22.86
N TYR A 153 9.31 26.43 23.28
CA TYR A 153 7.84 26.62 23.34
C TYR A 153 7.41 27.52 24.49
N GLU A 154 8.21 27.66 25.55
CA GLU A 154 7.89 28.42 26.75
C GLU A 154 7.82 29.93 26.46
N ASP A 155 8.83 30.46 25.83
CA ASP A 155 8.99 31.89 25.58
C ASP A 155 8.95 32.27 24.08
N SER A 156 8.71 31.29 23.21
CA SER A 156 8.69 31.44 21.74
C SER A 156 9.98 32.06 21.18
N SER A 157 11.10 31.89 21.86
CA SER A 157 12.41 32.40 21.46
C SER A 157 13.19 31.39 20.63
N LEU A 158 13.99 31.90 19.70
CA LEU A 158 14.93 31.12 18.90
C LEU A 158 16.35 31.54 19.27
N ARG A 159 17.12 30.60 19.88
CA ARG A 159 18.46 30.88 20.41
C ARG A 159 19.50 29.96 19.83
N LEU A 160 20.73 30.45 19.71
CA LEU A 160 21.90 29.62 19.38
C LEU A 160 22.22 28.71 20.58
N LEU A 161 22.14 27.39 20.37
CA LEU A 161 22.48 26.40 21.39
C LEU A 161 23.95 25.98 21.32
N GLN A 162 24.46 25.75 20.09
CA GLN A 162 25.82 25.25 19.89
C GLN A 162 26.44 25.79 18.60
N TYR A 163 27.74 26.10 18.66
CA TYR A 163 28.55 26.49 17.53
C TYR A 163 29.76 25.58 17.39
N PHE A 164 30.02 25.06 16.19
CA PHE A 164 31.15 24.20 15.88
C PHE A 164 32.25 25.02 15.20
N ASN A 165 33.32 25.33 15.92
CA ASN A 165 34.43 26.18 15.44
C ASN A 165 35.29 25.58 14.33
N ALA A 166 35.12 24.31 14.00
CA ALA A 166 35.96 23.61 13.03
C ALA A 166 35.26 23.49 11.67
N ASN A 167 35.87 24.06 10.65
CA ASN A 167 35.47 23.97 9.22
C ASN A 167 33.97 23.80 8.93
N PRO A 168 33.34 24.74 8.28
CA PRO A 168 31.89 24.79 8.12
C PRO A 168 31.30 23.52 7.47
N PHE A 169 30.31 22.90 8.11
CA PHE A 169 29.60 21.75 7.58
C PHE A 169 28.09 21.88 7.80
N LYS A 170 27.33 21.33 6.87
CA LYS A 170 25.86 21.32 6.97
C LYS A 170 25.41 20.14 7.83
N ILE A 171 24.50 20.41 8.77
CA ILE A 171 23.84 19.37 9.57
C ILE A 171 22.57 18.94 8.82
N ASN A 172 22.64 17.82 8.12
CA ASN A 172 21.62 17.37 7.19
C ASN A 172 20.51 16.52 7.84
N ALA A 173 20.80 15.94 9.02
CA ALA A 173 19.80 15.23 9.79
C ALA A 173 20.10 15.34 11.28
N LEU A 174 19.03 15.37 12.08
CA LEU A 174 19.03 15.42 13.53
C LEU A 174 18.09 14.35 14.06
N SER A 175 18.50 13.67 15.15
CA SER A 175 17.64 12.76 15.89
C SER A 175 18.09 12.75 17.35
N MET A 176 17.17 12.52 18.28
CA MET A 176 17.57 12.31 19.68
C MET A 176 18.23 10.94 19.83
N TRP A 177 19.45 10.93 20.42
CA TRP A 177 20.11 9.72 20.85
C TRP A 177 19.50 9.22 22.17
N ASP A 178 19.42 10.12 23.13
CA ASP A 178 18.74 9.94 24.40
C ASP A 178 18.09 11.27 24.83
N SER A 179 17.62 11.39 26.06
CA SER A 179 16.95 12.60 26.56
C SER A 179 17.87 13.85 26.62
N LYS A 180 19.18 13.68 26.56
CA LYS A 180 20.18 14.76 26.72
C LYS A 180 21.13 14.87 25.53
N THR A 181 21.22 13.85 24.70
CA THR A 181 22.21 13.78 23.63
C THR A 181 21.52 13.80 22.27
N LEU A 182 21.99 14.65 21.39
CA LEU A 182 21.54 14.78 20.02
C LEU A 182 22.48 14.05 19.07
N LEU A 183 21.94 13.26 18.18
CA LEU A 183 22.64 12.65 17.07
C LEU A 183 22.58 13.60 15.86
N CYS A 184 23.72 14.14 15.48
CA CYS A 184 23.87 15.07 14.36
C CYS A 184 24.55 14.37 13.20
N CYS A 185 23.94 14.41 12.04
CA CYS A 185 24.51 13.88 10.80
C CYS A 185 24.92 15.02 9.87
N SER A 186 26.15 14.97 9.39
CA SER A 186 26.66 15.79 8.31
C SER A 186 27.01 14.91 7.11
N ARG A 187 26.56 15.28 5.94
CA ARG A 187 26.78 14.52 4.71
C ARG A 187 28.26 14.20 4.44
N TRP A 188 29.17 15.13 4.81
CA TRP A 188 30.59 15.00 4.48
C TRP A 188 31.50 14.74 5.69
N ARG A 189 30.95 14.87 6.90
CA ARG A 189 31.70 14.70 8.15
C ARG A 189 31.24 13.51 8.99
N GLY A 190 30.23 12.77 8.52
CA GLY A 190 29.66 11.66 9.24
C GLY A 190 28.81 12.10 10.42
N ILE A 191 28.81 11.33 11.49
CA ILE A 191 27.91 11.50 12.65
C ILE A 191 28.68 12.02 13.87
N PHE A 192 27.99 12.86 14.66
CA PHE A 192 28.43 13.38 15.94
C PHE A 192 27.33 13.25 16.98
N LEU A 193 27.71 12.98 18.21
CA LEU A 193 26.85 13.07 19.39
C LEU A 193 27.12 14.42 20.06
N VAL A 194 26.08 15.17 20.36
CA VAL A 194 26.15 16.50 20.98
C VAL A 194 25.35 16.47 22.27
N ASP A 195 25.98 16.74 23.38
CA ASP A 195 25.30 16.92 24.67
C ASP A 195 24.56 18.26 24.65
N LEU A 196 23.24 18.21 24.85
CA LEU A 196 22.36 19.41 24.76
C LEU A 196 22.55 20.36 25.95
N HIS A 197 23.16 19.93 27.04
CA HIS A 197 23.38 20.76 28.22
C HIS A 197 24.74 21.45 28.21
N THR A 198 25.79 20.68 27.87
CA THR A 198 27.16 21.22 27.86
C THR A 198 27.62 21.75 26.51
N GLY A 199 26.93 21.32 25.41
CA GLY A 199 27.35 21.61 24.06
C GLY A 199 28.58 20.78 23.61
N GLU A 200 29.13 19.93 24.46
CA GLU A 200 30.24 19.07 24.06
C GLU A 200 29.83 18.08 22.98
N HIS A 201 30.74 17.84 22.05
CA HIS A 201 30.49 16.91 20.96
C HIS A 201 31.59 15.84 20.89
N ARG A 202 31.16 14.62 20.52
CA ARG A 202 32.06 13.47 20.36
C ARG A 202 31.63 12.61 19.19
N ARG A 203 32.48 11.74 18.70
CA ARG A 203 32.10 10.70 17.74
C ARG A 203 31.25 9.63 18.43
N PRO A 204 30.25 9.05 17.75
CA PRO A 204 29.59 7.87 18.27
C PRO A 204 30.56 6.69 18.35
N PRO A 205 30.26 5.66 19.14
CA PRO A 205 31.12 4.47 19.30
C PRO A 205 31.15 3.54 18.08
N PHE A 206 30.75 4.04 16.92
CA PHE A 206 30.75 3.30 15.64
C PHE A 206 31.18 4.22 14.50
N ASP A 207 31.72 3.63 13.45
CA ASP A 207 32.03 4.33 12.20
C ASP A 207 31.11 3.85 11.08
N CYS A 208 30.39 4.77 10.46
CA CYS A 208 29.51 4.52 9.31
C CYS A 208 30.00 5.21 8.03
N GLY A 209 31.20 5.77 8.05
CA GLY A 209 31.75 6.53 6.93
C GLY A 209 31.30 7.99 6.90
N PRO A 210 31.84 8.78 5.98
CA PRO A 210 31.62 10.22 5.97
C PRO A 210 30.30 10.63 5.28
N GLU A 211 29.82 9.89 4.32
CA GLU A 211 28.67 10.27 3.50
C GLU A 211 27.41 9.50 3.91
N ILE A 212 26.53 10.14 4.67
CA ILE A 212 25.28 9.57 5.14
C ILE A 212 24.12 10.17 4.35
N THR A 213 23.30 9.32 3.78
CA THR A 213 22.10 9.73 3.01
C THR A 213 20.93 10.00 3.94
N THR A 214 20.63 9.07 4.82
CA THR A 214 19.52 9.15 5.79
C THR A 214 19.83 8.37 7.06
N MET A 215 19.15 8.71 8.14
CA MET A 215 19.22 7.98 9.40
C MET A 215 17.87 8.07 10.13
N MET A 216 17.60 7.09 10.97
CA MET A 216 16.38 7.03 11.79
C MET A 216 16.66 6.24 13.06
N THR A 217 16.04 6.64 14.16
CA THR A 217 15.92 5.84 15.38
C THR A 217 14.52 5.22 15.41
N ASP A 218 14.43 3.89 15.50
CA ASP A 218 13.18 3.18 15.54
C ASP A 218 12.54 3.16 16.95
N SER A 219 11.32 2.65 17.05
CA SER A 219 10.58 2.55 18.32
C SER A 219 11.28 1.70 19.39
N ARG A 220 12.18 0.78 18.97
CA ARG A 220 13.02 -0.05 19.84
C ARG A 220 14.38 0.59 20.15
N LYS A 221 14.56 1.86 19.81
CA LYS A 221 15.80 2.64 20.00
C LYS A 221 17.01 2.08 19.23
N ARG A 222 16.79 1.30 18.18
CA ARG A 222 17.85 0.92 17.24
C ARG A 222 18.12 2.07 16.29
N ILE A 223 19.37 2.25 15.89
CA ILE A 223 19.79 3.35 15.03
C ILE A 223 20.06 2.78 13.65
N TRP A 224 19.28 3.21 12.71
CA TRP A 224 19.39 2.85 11.30
C TRP A 224 20.10 3.95 10.54
N ILE A 225 21.17 3.59 9.84
CA ILE A 225 22.02 4.52 9.11
C ILE A 225 22.25 3.98 7.72
N ALA A 226 22.02 4.82 6.73
CA ALA A 226 22.27 4.55 5.33
C ALA A 226 23.48 5.36 4.82
N PRO A 227 24.69 4.77 4.78
CA PRO A 227 25.81 5.38 4.08
C PRO A 227 25.52 5.38 2.58
N TYR A 228 25.99 6.42 1.87
CA TYR A 228 25.75 6.54 0.44
C TYR A 228 26.29 5.31 -0.32
N SER A 229 25.43 4.70 -1.16
CA SER A 229 25.76 3.53 -1.99
C SER A 229 26.34 2.32 -1.23
N ALA A 230 25.99 2.17 0.06
CA ALA A 230 26.50 1.09 0.93
C ALA A 230 25.38 0.34 1.67
N GLY A 231 24.14 0.49 1.23
CA GLY A 231 22.97 -0.14 1.83
C GLY A 231 22.58 0.45 3.17
N LEU A 232 22.19 -0.39 4.12
CA LEU A 232 21.65 0.00 5.41
C LEU A 232 22.34 -0.73 6.54
N ARG A 233 22.67 -0.03 7.63
CA ARG A 233 23.25 -0.57 8.85
C ARG A 233 22.37 -0.29 10.05
N CYS A 234 22.26 -1.27 10.93
CA CYS A 234 21.53 -1.18 12.20
C CYS A 234 22.50 -1.26 13.36
N TYR A 235 22.44 -0.29 14.25
CA TYR A 235 23.24 -0.26 15.48
C TYR A 235 22.34 -0.27 16.70
N SER A 236 22.80 -0.89 17.77
CA SER A 236 22.20 -0.75 19.10
C SER A 236 22.53 0.62 19.68
N HIS A 237 21.80 1.01 20.73
CA HIS A 237 22.03 2.29 21.40
C HIS A 237 23.44 2.42 22.04
N ASP A 238 24.09 1.33 22.40
CA ASP A 238 25.46 1.30 22.86
C ASP A 238 26.52 1.30 21.73
N GLY A 239 26.07 1.34 20.47
CA GLY A 239 26.89 1.47 19.28
C GLY A 239 27.39 0.16 18.68
N LYS A 240 26.88 -0.99 19.11
CA LYS A 240 27.23 -2.28 18.52
C LYS A 240 26.47 -2.47 17.19
N LEU A 241 27.18 -2.88 16.15
CA LEU A 241 26.55 -3.27 14.88
C LEU A 241 25.69 -4.52 15.08
N LEU A 242 24.38 -4.41 14.86
CA LEU A 242 23.41 -5.49 14.98
C LEU A 242 23.20 -6.22 13.65
N ALA A 243 23.10 -5.45 12.55
CA ALA A 243 22.87 -5.98 11.22
C ALA A 243 23.35 -5.02 10.13
N SER A 244 23.61 -5.58 8.94
CA SER A 244 23.95 -4.83 7.74
C SER A 244 23.27 -5.46 6.53
N TYR A 245 22.63 -4.63 5.72
CA TYR A 245 21.85 -5.05 4.54
C TYR A 245 22.38 -4.33 3.30
N SER A 246 22.67 -5.10 2.26
CA SER A 246 23.08 -4.59 0.95
C SER A 246 22.59 -5.53 -0.13
N THR A 247 22.66 -5.12 -1.37
CA THR A 247 22.36 -5.97 -2.54
C THR A 247 23.24 -7.22 -2.63
N ARG A 248 24.40 -7.23 -1.92
CA ARG A 248 25.34 -8.36 -1.90
C ARG A 248 25.05 -9.41 -0.85
N ASN A 249 24.41 -9.05 0.25
CA ASN A 249 24.23 -9.94 1.41
C ASN A 249 22.78 -10.11 1.85
N SER A 250 21.84 -9.44 1.19
CA SER A 250 20.41 -9.48 1.51
C SER A 250 19.55 -9.31 0.26
N ALA A 251 18.24 -9.35 0.43
CA ALA A 251 17.27 -9.05 -0.63
C ALA A 251 17.00 -7.54 -0.79
N LEU A 252 17.88 -6.67 -0.32
CA LEU A 252 17.75 -5.23 -0.56
C LEU A 252 17.87 -4.95 -2.06
N SER A 253 16.90 -4.22 -2.63
CA SER A 253 16.81 -3.99 -4.09
C SER A 253 17.85 -3.01 -4.63
N ASN A 254 18.35 -2.07 -3.78
CA ASN A 254 19.33 -1.06 -4.18
C ASN A 254 20.11 -0.55 -2.97
N ASP A 255 21.42 -0.34 -3.12
CA ASP A 255 22.31 0.14 -2.05
C ASP A 255 22.21 1.66 -1.79
N ILE A 256 21.55 2.42 -2.65
CA ILE A 256 21.27 3.85 -2.44
C ILE A 256 19.94 3.98 -1.72
N VAL A 257 19.98 4.01 -0.39
CA VAL A 257 18.81 4.21 0.47
C VAL A 257 18.61 5.71 0.66
N LEU A 258 17.42 6.21 0.31
CA LEU A 258 17.07 7.64 0.34
C LEU A 258 16.21 8.02 1.55
N SER A 259 15.36 7.10 2.01
CA SER A 259 14.41 7.38 3.09
C SER A 259 14.06 6.14 3.90
N LEU A 260 13.68 6.37 5.15
CA LEU A 260 13.30 5.35 6.10
C LEU A 260 11.99 5.76 6.79
N ALA A 261 11.11 4.80 7.05
CA ALA A 261 9.94 4.96 7.91
C ALA A 261 9.66 3.65 8.66
N GLU A 262 9.19 3.74 9.89
CA GLU A 262 8.75 2.57 10.65
C GLU A 262 7.23 2.46 10.59
N ARG A 263 6.74 1.24 10.36
CA ARG A 263 5.32 0.90 10.46
C ARG A 263 5.17 -0.45 11.13
N GLU A 264 4.49 -0.49 12.28
CA GLU A 264 4.17 -1.74 12.99
C GLU A 264 5.39 -2.65 13.24
N GLY A 265 6.52 -2.04 13.61
CA GLY A 265 7.79 -2.73 13.85
C GLY A 265 8.54 -3.16 12.59
N GLN A 266 7.99 -2.94 11.40
CA GLN A 266 8.67 -3.13 10.12
C GLN A 266 9.34 -1.83 9.67
N LEU A 267 10.50 -1.95 9.04
CA LEU A 267 11.22 -0.83 8.47
C LEU A 267 10.95 -0.75 6.96
N TRP A 268 10.36 0.36 6.55
CA TRP A 268 10.12 0.70 5.15
C TRP A 268 11.29 1.53 4.63
N ILE A 269 11.90 1.07 3.54
CA ILE A 269 13.16 1.58 3.01
C ILE A 269 12.93 2.04 1.58
N GLY A 270 12.92 3.33 1.37
CA GLY A 270 12.84 3.94 0.04
C GLY A 270 14.22 4.04 -0.60
N THR A 271 14.34 3.60 -1.85
CA THR A 271 15.62 3.52 -2.55
C THR A 271 15.63 4.32 -3.85
N ASP A 272 16.81 4.54 -4.42
CA ASP A 272 16.97 5.18 -5.71
C ASP A 272 16.95 4.16 -6.85
N GLY A 273 15.76 3.91 -7.38
CA GLY A 273 15.55 3.01 -8.51
C GLY A 273 15.17 1.57 -8.15
N GLY A 274 15.21 1.17 -6.87
CA GLY A 274 14.82 -0.17 -6.41
C GLY A 274 13.44 -0.22 -5.72
N GLY A 275 12.64 0.84 -5.80
CA GLY A 275 11.33 0.90 -5.16
C GLY A 275 11.40 1.02 -3.63
N ILE A 276 10.46 0.37 -2.95
CA ILE A 276 10.40 0.29 -1.48
C ILE A 276 10.70 -1.13 -1.04
N ASN A 277 11.58 -1.26 -0.06
CA ASN A 277 11.85 -2.52 0.62
C ASN A 277 11.20 -2.49 2.01
N ILE A 278 10.55 -3.57 2.40
CA ILE A 278 9.93 -3.74 3.71
C ILE A 278 10.75 -4.79 4.45
N LEU A 279 11.53 -4.35 5.42
CA LEU A 279 12.37 -5.21 6.25
C LEU A 279 11.63 -5.55 7.54
N THR A 280 11.58 -6.82 7.89
CA THR A 280 11.19 -7.30 9.23
C THR A 280 12.50 -7.49 10.04
N PRO A 281 12.83 -6.57 10.95
CA PRO A 281 14.16 -6.58 11.60
C PRO A 281 14.44 -7.83 12.46
N GLU A 282 13.39 -8.47 12.97
CA GLU A 282 13.49 -9.66 13.83
C GLU A 282 13.94 -10.91 13.06
N THR A 283 13.51 -11.04 11.80
CA THR A 283 13.84 -12.20 10.95
C THR A 283 14.90 -11.87 9.91
N GLY A 284 15.12 -10.59 9.62
CA GLY A 284 15.96 -10.12 8.53
C GLY A 284 15.34 -10.28 7.14
N GLU A 285 14.07 -10.71 7.06
CA GLU A 285 13.35 -10.85 5.79
C GLU A 285 13.05 -9.49 5.17
N ILE A 286 13.26 -9.40 3.86
CA ILE A 286 12.97 -8.21 3.06
C ILE A 286 12.00 -8.60 1.95
N SER A 287 10.85 -7.92 1.89
CA SER A 287 9.93 -7.94 0.75
C SER A 287 10.04 -6.62 -0.02
N GLN A 288 9.70 -6.66 -1.32
CA GLN A 288 9.89 -5.53 -2.22
C GLN A 288 8.56 -5.09 -2.82
N LEU A 289 8.38 -3.77 -2.91
CA LEU A 289 7.34 -3.11 -3.70
C LEU A 289 8.04 -2.36 -4.84
N GLU A 290 7.71 -2.71 -6.07
CA GLU A 290 8.32 -2.14 -7.26
C GLU A 290 7.29 -1.73 -8.31
N TYR A 291 7.71 -0.98 -9.30
CA TYR A 291 6.90 -0.67 -10.47
C TYR A 291 6.75 -1.90 -11.37
N ILE A 292 5.51 -2.28 -11.64
CA ILE A 292 5.17 -3.38 -12.54
C ILE A 292 4.28 -2.82 -13.66
N PRO A 293 4.72 -2.81 -14.92
CA PRO A 293 3.91 -2.33 -16.04
C PRO A 293 2.56 -3.05 -16.13
N GLY A 294 1.47 -2.29 -16.34
CA GLY A 294 0.12 -2.83 -16.46
C GLY A 294 -0.56 -3.24 -15.16
N ARG A 295 0.04 -2.92 -14.00
CA ARG A 295 -0.56 -3.07 -12.67
C ARG A 295 -0.84 -1.73 -12.00
N GLU A 296 -1.47 -0.83 -12.71
CA GLU A 296 -1.89 0.46 -12.13
C GLU A 296 -2.69 0.24 -10.85
N ASN A 297 -2.40 1.03 -9.82
CA ASN A 297 -2.96 0.92 -8.46
C ASN A 297 -2.56 -0.33 -7.63
N TYR A 298 -1.87 -1.31 -8.19
CA TYR A 298 -1.40 -2.51 -7.47
C TYR A 298 0.12 -2.71 -7.55
N SER A 299 0.83 -1.70 -7.99
CA SER A 299 2.29 -1.58 -7.98
C SER A 299 2.69 -0.12 -7.78
N LEU A 300 3.94 0.12 -7.40
CA LEU A 300 4.46 1.48 -7.34
C LEU A 300 4.40 2.14 -8.73
N PRO A 301 4.05 3.42 -8.82
CA PRO A 301 4.12 4.16 -10.08
C PRO A 301 5.57 4.57 -10.45
N ALA A 302 6.52 4.45 -9.52
CA ALA A 302 7.93 4.77 -9.72
C ALA A 302 8.83 4.02 -8.74
N ASN A 303 10.07 3.75 -9.13
CA ASN A 303 11.05 3.01 -8.31
C ASN A 303 12.04 3.93 -7.55
N SER A 304 12.10 5.24 -7.82
CA SER A 304 12.96 6.16 -7.08
C SER A 304 12.12 6.91 -6.03
N ILE A 305 12.32 6.57 -4.76
CA ILE A 305 11.51 7.02 -3.61
C ILE A 305 12.37 7.93 -2.72
N LEU A 306 12.11 9.22 -2.79
CA LEU A 306 12.87 10.26 -2.08
C LEU A 306 12.54 10.36 -0.60
N CYS A 307 11.28 10.17 -0.24
CA CYS A 307 10.82 10.28 1.14
C CYS A 307 9.69 9.30 1.43
N LEU A 308 9.62 8.87 2.68
CA LEU A 308 8.57 8.03 3.24
C LEU A 308 8.04 8.69 4.51
N HIS A 309 6.74 8.58 4.72
CA HIS A 309 6.07 9.04 5.94
C HIS A 309 4.99 8.03 6.33
N ASN A 310 5.06 7.55 7.58
CA ASN A 310 3.99 6.76 8.19
C ASN A 310 3.05 7.71 8.93
N ASP A 311 1.77 7.73 8.56
CA ASP A 311 0.78 8.59 9.22
C ASP A 311 0.16 7.93 10.47
N HIS A 312 -0.61 8.69 11.24
CA HIS A 312 -1.27 8.22 12.48
C HIS A 312 -2.26 7.07 12.25
N ASN A 313 -2.68 6.83 11.01
CA ASN A 313 -3.57 5.73 10.62
C ASN A 313 -2.81 4.54 10.01
N ASN A 314 -1.49 4.49 10.20
CA ASN A 314 -0.62 3.46 9.63
C ASN A 314 -0.65 3.36 8.09
N ASN A 315 -1.01 4.45 7.39
CA ASN A 315 -0.82 4.50 5.94
C ASN A 315 0.56 5.03 5.63
N ILE A 316 1.21 4.44 4.64
CA ILE A 316 2.50 4.94 4.15
C ILE A 316 2.26 5.91 3.00
N TRP A 317 2.90 7.05 3.11
CA TRP A 317 3.00 8.04 2.06
C TRP A 317 4.41 8.04 1.50
N ALA A 318 4.54 7.98 0.19
CA ALA A 318 5.82 7.99 -0.48
C ALA A 318 5.91 9.16 -1.47
N GLY A 319 7.03 9.85 -1.44
CA GLY A 319 7.35 10.88 -2.41
C GLY A 319 8.38 10.37 -3.42
N SER A 320 8.08 10.55 -4.70
CA SER A 320 8.96 10.10 -5.78
C SER A 320 9.72 11.25 -6.43
N THR A 321 10.75 10.93 -7.22
CA THR A 321 11.51 11.90 -8.00
C THR A 321 10.71 12.49 -9.15
N CYS A 322 9.83 11.70 -9.79
CA CYS A 322 9.16 12.09 -11.04
C CYS A 322 7.64 11.93 -11.03
N ASN A 323 7.10 11.12 -10.12
CA ASN A 323 5.70 10.69 -10.16
C ASN A 323 4.84 11.30 -9.04
N GLY A 324 5.34 12.32 -8.34
CA GLY A 324 4.60 13.02 -7.30
C GLY A 324 4.48 12.26 -6.01
N LEU A 325 3.31 12.35 -5.38
CA LEU A 325 2.96 11.72 -4.11
C LEU A 325 2.23 10.41 -4.34
N ILE A 326 2.56 9.40 -3.55
CA ILE A 326 1.96 8.07 -3.59
C ILE A 326 1.38 7.76 -2.21
N SER A 327 0.08 7.48 -2.14
CA SER A 327 -0.56 6.94 -0.95
C SER A 327 -0.57 5.41 -1.06
N ILE A 328 -0.01 4.74 -0.06
CA ILE A 328 0.09 3.28 0.01
C ILE A 328 -0.77 2.81 1.18
N ARG A 329 -1.81 2.06 0.87
CA ARG A 329 -2.76 1.56 1.86
C ARG A 329 -2.84 0.05 1.77
N GLU A 330 -2.93 -0.61 2.90
CA GLU A 330 -3.24 -2.02 2.93
C GLU A 330 -4.69 -2.25 2.52
N VAL A 331 -4.92 -3.26 1.67
CA VAL A 331 -6.27 -3.53 1.14
C VAL A 331 -6.69 -4.92 1.58
N PHE A 332 -7.81 -4.98 2.26
CA PHE A 332 -8.45 -6.25 2.62
C PHE A 332 -9.41 -6.77 1.53
N MET A 333 -9.67 -5.94 0.50
CA MET A 333 -10.53 -6.29 -0.64
C MET A 333 -9.85 -5.94 -1.95
N LYS A 334 -9.79 -6.90 -2.87
CA LYS A 334 -9.27 -6.72 -4.22
C LYS A 334 -10.43 -6.60 -5.22
N THR A 335 -10.37 -5.62 -6.08
CA THR A 335 -11.38 -5.41 -7.13
C THR A 335 -10.81 -5.88 -8.47
N TYR A 336 -11.59 -6.68 -9.18
CA TYR A 336 -11.31 -7.10 -10.56
C TYR A 336 -12.30 -6.44 -11.48
N THR A 337 -11.80 -5.77 -12.51
CA THR A 337 -12.59 -5.07 -13.53
C THR A 337 -12.39 -5.72 -14.89
N ASP A 338 -13.05 -5.19 -15.91
CA ASP A 338 -12.87 -5.61 -17.32
C ASP A 338 -11.43 -5.43 -17.74
N VAL A 339 -11.03 -6.27 -18.67
CA VAL A 339 -9.69 -6.27 -19.19
C VAL A 339 -9.68 -5.96 -20.68
N VAL A 340 -8.62 -5.30 -21.11
CA VAL A 340 -8.24 -5.18 -22.51
C VAL A 340 -8.15 -6.57 -23.15
N PRO A 341 -8.76 -6.80 -24.33
CA PRO A 341 -8.74 -8.11 -25.00
C PRO A 341 -7.35 -8.70 -25.08
N GLY A 342 -7.22 -9.99 -24.71
CA GLY A 342 -5.94 -10.70 -24.68
C GLY A 342 -5.23 -10.78 -23.34
N ASN A 343 -5.77 -10.15 -22.29
CA ASN A 343 -5.21 -10.23 -20.94
C ASN A 343 -6.01 -11.23 -20.08
N ASP A 344 -5.33 -12.12 -19.37
CA ASP A 344 -5.92 -13.16 -18.50
C ASP A 344 -6.14 -12.68 -17.05
N ARG A 345 -6.02 -11.37 -16.77
CA ARG A 345 -6.05 -10.81 -15.39
C ARG A 345 -7.32 -10.06 -15.01
N GLY A 346 -8.38 -10.19 -15.75
CA GLY A 346 -9.66 -9.58 -15.42
C GLY A 346 -10.85 -10.25 -16.07
N LEU A 347 -12.03 -9.69 -15.81
CA LEU A 347 -13.29 -10.21 -16.28
C LEU A 347 -13.51 -9.92 -17.76
N SER A 348 -14.26 -10.77 -18.44
CA SER A 348 -14.72 -10.51 -19.82
C SER A 348 -15.75 -9.36 -19.89
N ASN A 349 -16.38 -9.01 -18.77
CA ASN A 349 -17.29 -7.87 -18.61
C ASN A 349 -17.39 -7.53 -17.11
N SER A 350 -17.39 -6.24 -16.75
CA SER A 350 -17.41 -5.74 -15.36
C SER A 350 -18.71 -6.01 -14.61
N THR A 351 -19.80 -6.23 -15.31
CA THR A 351 -21.10 -6.49 -14.67
C THR A 351 -21.25 -7.97 -14.32
N VAL A 352 -20.97 -8.31 -13.08
CA VAL A 352 -21.12 -9.67 -12.54
C VAL A 352 -22.58 -9.91 -12.15
N ARG A 353 -23.14 -11.02 -12.60
CA ARG A 353 -24.52 -11.44 -12.29
C ARG A 353 -24.61 -12.66 -11.39
N SER A 354 -23.66 -13.57 -11.50
CA SER A 354 -23.66 -14.79 -10.69
C SER A 354 -22.26 -15.28 -10.37
N LEU A 355 -22.14 -15.94 -9.21
CA LEU A 355 -20.93 -16.51 -8.70
C LEU A 355 -21.20 -17.93 -8.23
N TYR A 356 -20.29 -18.85 -8.57
CA TYR A 356 -20.29 -20.20 -8.06
C TYR A 356 -18.88 -20.64 -7.67
N ARG A 357 -18.66 -20.91 -6.39
CA ARG A 357 -17.38 -21.41 -5.89
C ARG A 357 -17.37 -22.94 -5.98
N GLN A 358 -16.58 -23.48 -6.90
CA GLN A 358 -16.41 -24.92 -7.06
C GLN A 358 -15.35 -25.48 -6.09
N SER A 359 -14.28 -24.73 -5.86
CA SER A 359 -13.19 -25.07 -4.93
C SER A 359 -12.52 -23.80 -4.40
N THR A 360 -11.46 -23.96 -3.59
CA THR A 360 -10.60 -22.86 -3.16
C THR A 360 -9.91 -22.16 -4.32
N ASP A 361 -9.61 -22.90 -5.39
CA ASP A 361 -8.84 -22.44 -6.55
C ASP A 361 -9.70 -22.20 -7.80
N SER A 362 -11.03 -22.33 -7.68
CA SER A 362 -11.94 -22.27 -8.83
C SER A 362 -13.25 -21.58 -8.47
N ILE A 363 -13.41 -20.35 -8.97
CA ILE A 363 -14.65 -19.56 -8.84
C ILE A 363 -15.18 -19.26 -10.25
N TRP A 364 -16.40 -19.70 -10.51
CA TRP A 364 -17.10 -19.45 -11.76
C TRP A 364 -17.91 -18.17 -11.66
N ILE A 365 -17.81 -17.33 -12.68
CA ILE A 365 -18.40 -15.99 -12.70
C ILE A 365 -19.19 -15.81 -13.99
N GLY A 366 -20.48 -15.57 -13.84
CA GLY A 366 -21.36 -15.22 -14.95
C GLY A 366 -21.50 -13.71 -15.09
N THR A 367 -21.35 -13.21 -16.31
CA THR A 367 -21.35 -11.77 -16.60
C THR A 367 -22.51 -11.35 -17.52
N ASP A 368 -22.75 -10.04 -17.59
CA ASP A 368 -23.77 -9.42 -18.45
C ASP A 368 -23.18 -9.11 -19.83
N GLY A 369 -23.16 -10.11 -20.72
CA GLY A 369 -22.68 -9.95 -22.09
C GLY A 369 -21.22 -10.35 -22.34
N GLY A 370 -20.51 -10.87 -21.32
CA GLY A 370 -19.13 -11.37 -21.46
C GLY A 370 -18.99 -12.88 -21.29
N GLY A 371 -20.12 -13.63 -21.24
CA GLY A 371 -20.11 -15.08 -21.05
C GLY A 371 -19.75 -15.51 -19.63
N ILE A 372 -18.98 -16.62 -19.53
CA ILE A 372 -18.58 -17.27 -18.27
C ILE A 372 -17.09 -17.10 -18.08
N ASN A 373 -16.66 -16.76 -16.87
CA ASN A 373 -15.27 -16.67 -16.49
C ASN A 373 -14.98 -17.70 -15.40
N LEU A 374 -13.84 -18.36 -15.47
CA LEU A 374 -13.25 -19.12 -14.38
C LEU A 374 -12.12 -18.29 -13.78
N PHE A 375 -12.23 -17.93 -12.52
CA PHE A 375 -11.20 -17.24 -11.76
C PHE A 375 -10.46 -18.21 -10.85
N ASN A 376 -9.15 -18.19 -10.91
CA ASN A 376 -8.29 -18.88 -9.96
C ASN A 376 -7.73 -17.88 -8.94
N PRO A 377 -8.20 -17.89 -7.68
CA PRO A 377 -7.76 -16.93 -6.67
C PRO A 377 -6.27 -17.00 -6.32
N ARG A 378 -5.64 -18.18 -6.49
CA ARG A 378 -4.22 -18.37 -6.15
C ARG A 378 -3.29 -17.74 -7.20
N THR A 379 -3.62 -17.89 -8.48
CA THR A 379 -2.80 -17.36 -9.59
C THR A 379 -3.31 -16.01 -10.09
N GLU A 380 -4.51 -15.59 -9.63
CA GLU A 380 -5.23 -14.39 -10.06
C GLU A 380 -5.51 -14.32 -11.56
N LYS A 381 -5.60 -15.49 -12.18
CA LYS A 381 -5.86 -15.60 -13.60
C LYS A 381 -7.32 -15.92 -13.89
N PHE A 382 -7.79 -15.35 -14.98
CA PHE A 382 -9.09 -15.62 -15.54
C PHE A 382 -8.98 -16.44 -16.81
N THR A 383 -9.85 -17.43 -16.96
CA THR A 383 -10.09 -18.13 -18.22
C THR A 383 -11.49 -17.76 -18.68
N HIS A 384 -11.59 -17.26 -19.91
CA HIS A 384 -12.84 -16.78 -20.48
C HIS A 384 -13.48 -17.86 -21.36
N TYR A 385 -14.75 -18.11 -21.12
CA TYR A 385 -15.57 -19.06 -21.90
C TYR A 385 -16.78 -18.29 -22.46
N LEU A 386 -17.13 -18.59 -23.70
CA LEU A 386 -18.31 -17.99 -24.36
C LEU A 386 -18.23 -16.44 -24.37
N SER A 387 -17.03 -15.86 -24.41
CA SER A 387 -16.79 -14.43 -24.30
C SER A 387 -17.32 -13.61 -25.50
N THR A 388 -17.57 -14.24 -26.62
CA THR A 388 -18.22 -13.64 -27.82
C THR A 388 -19.74 -13.54 -27.69
N TRP A 389 -20.29 -14.03 -26.60
CA TRP A 389 -21.72 -14.02 -26.35
C TRP A 389 -22.16 -12.71 -25.72
N ASN A 390 -23.05 -12.02 -26.39
CA ASN A 390 -23.76 -10.87 -25.80
C ASN A 390 -24.88 -11.29 -24.84
N ASP A 391 -24.95 -12.57 -24.50
CA ASP A 391 -26.03 -13.07 -23.63
C ASP A 391 -25.67 -12.89 -22.14
N LYS A 392 -26.67 -12.53 -21.36
CA LYS A 392 -26.57 -12.30 -19.93
C LYS A 392 -26.63 -13.63 -19.19
N ILE A 393 -25.54 -14.01 -18.51
CA ILE A 393 -25.49 -15.21 -17.67
C ILE A 393 -26.18 -14.89 -16.34
N ALA A 394 -27.43 -15.26 -16.20
CA ALA A 394 -28.20 -14.93 -15.02
C ALA A 394 -27.80 -15.76 -13.80
N PHE A 395 -27.40 -17.02 -14.02
CA PHE A 395 -27.06 -17.95 -12.95
C PHE A 395 -26.03 -18.99 -13.39
N ILE A 396 -25.14 -19.38 -12.46
CA ILE A 396 -24.20 -20.51 -12.61
C ILE A 396 -24.19 -21.35 -11.32
N SER A 397 -24.21 -22.66 -11.45
CA SER A 397 -23.92 -23.61 -10.36
C SER A 397 -23.21 -24.87 -10.87
N GLY A 398 -22.66 -25.66 -9.95
CA GLY A 398 -22.25 -27.02 -10.26
C GLY A 398 -23.47 -27.89 -10.63
N PHE A 399 -23.24 -28.87 -11.50
CA PHE A 399 -24.30 -29.80 -11.92
C PHE A 399 -23.87 -31.24 -11.66
N THR A 400 -23.09 -31.80 -12.55
CA THR A 400 -22.47 -33.12 -12.41
C THR A 400 -20.95 -32.94 -12.42
N PRO A 401 -20.14 -33.94 -12.00
CA PRO A 401 -18.69 -33.80 -12.03
C PRO A 401 -18.19 -33.27 -13.39
N GLY A 402 -17.47 -32.14 -13.35
CA GLY A 402 -16.91 -31.48 -14.55
C GLY A 402 -17.91 -30.67 -15.40
N LYS A 403 -19.17 -30.55 -15.01
CA LYS A 403 -20.17 -29.76 -15.76
C LYS A 403 -20.84 -28.71 -14.88
N LEU A 404 -21.23 -27.60 -15.52
CA LEU A 404 -21.95 -26.51 -14.90
C LEU A 404 -23.38 -26.43 -15.45
N LEU A 405 -24.29 -26.01 -14.59
CA LEU A 405 -25.63 -25.62 -14.96
C LEU A 405 -25.69 -24.09 -14.99
N SER A 406 -26.17 -23.53 -16.08
CA SER A 406 -26.24 -22.09 -16.24
C SER A 406 -27.55 -21.66 -16.88
N SER A 407 -28.05 -20.49 -16.49
CA SER A 407 -29.21 -19.88 -17.12
C SER A 407 -28.85 -18.59 -17.85
N LEU A 408 -29.46 -18.41 -19.02
CA LEU A 408 -29.43 -17.17 -19.79
C LEU A 408 -30.67 -16.32 -19.45
N PHE A 409 -30.47 -15.03 -19.32
CA PHE A 409 -31.58 -14.12 -19.13
C PHE A 409 -32.51 -14.20 -20.35
N SER A 410 -33.77 -14.59 -20.15
CA SER A 410 -34.82 -14.75 -21.17
C SER A 410 -34.58 -15.84 -22.24
N LYS A 411 -33.54 -16.66 -22.18
CA LYS A 411 -33.23 -17.67 -23.23
C LYS A 411 -33.16 -19.12 -22.72
N GLY A 412 -33.44 -19.34 -21.42
CA GLY A 412 -33.52 -20.69 -20.85
C GLY A 412 -32.23 -21.17 -20.17
N VAL A 413 -32.15 -22.46 -19.94
CA VAL A 413 -31.10 -23.12 -19.14
C VAL A 413 -30.26 -24.03 -20.02
N PHE A 414 -28.97 -24.13 -19.73
CA PHE A 414 -28.05 -25.01 -20.45
C PHE A 414 -27.03 -25.66 -19.53
N ILE A 415 -26.52 -26.79 -19.93
CA ILE A 415 -25.38 -27.46 -19.33
C ILE A 415 -24.13 -27.02 -20.11
N PHE A 416 -23.14 -26.56 -19.38
CA PHE A 416 -21.84 -26.18 -19.95
C PHE A 416 -20.76 -27.16 -19.51
N ASN A 417 -19.99 -27.66 -20.48
CA ASN A 417 -18.80 -28.48 -20.24
C ASN A 417 -17.54 -27.64 -20.45
N PRO A 418 -16.84 -27.21 -19.40
CA PRO A 418 -15.63 -26.40 -19.52
C PRO A 418 -14.46 -27.09 -20.25
N ALA A 419 -14.39 -28.42 -20.18
CA ALA A 419 -13.31 -29.18 -20.80
C ALA A 419 -13.40 -29.21 -22.35
N THR A 420 -14.63 -29.20 -22.88
CA THR A 420 -14.86 -29.20 -24.34
C THR A 420 -15.30 -27.84 -24.87
N GLY A 421 -15.71 -26.91 -23.99
CA GLY A 421 -16.33 -25.65 -24.36
C GLY A 421 -17.76 -25.77 -24.86
N GLU A 422 -18.32 -26.98 -24.87
CA GLU A 422 -19.65 -27.26 -25.42
C GLU A 422 -20.78 -26.86 -24.46
N LYS A 423 -21.85 -26.37 -25.02
CA LYS A 423 -23.12 -26.13 -24.34
C LYS A 423 -24.22 -27.01 -24.89
N GLN A 424 -25.02 -27.56 -24.02
CA GLN A 424 -26.19 -28.34 -24.37
C GLN A 424 -27.43 -27.73 -23.73
N PRO A 425 -28.54 -27.51 -24.48
CA PRO A 425 -29.78 -27.08 -23.88
C PRO A 425 -30.18 -28.05 -22.75
N PHE A 426 -30.53 -27.52 -21.61
CA PHE A 426 -31.08 -28.31 -20.53
C PHE A 426 -32.61 -28.38 -20.74
N THR A 427 -33.05 -29.37 -21.51
CA THR A 427 -34.47 -29.60 -21.76
C THR A 427 -35.04 -30.35 -20.57
N ILE A 428 -35.58 -29.61 -19.63
CA ILE A 428 -36.09 -30.14 -18.36
C ILE A 428 -37.57 -30.54 -18.48
N VAL A 429 -38.32 -29.91 -19.41
CA VAL A 429 -39.77 -29.95 -19.42
C VAL A 429 -40.30 -29.91 -20.86
N ASP A 430 -41.55 -30.30 -20.99
CA ASP A 430 -42.26 -30.00 -22.21
C ASP A 430 -42.15 -28.52 -22.62
N LYS A 431 -42.38 -28.26 -23.87
CA LYS A 431 -42.17 -26.95 -24.49
C LYS A 431 -43.01 -25.83 -23.82
N GLU A 432 -44.13 -26.20 -23.20
CA GLU A 432 -45.08 -25.28 -22.58
C GLU A 432 -44.60 -24.78 -21.21
N THR A 433 -44.06 -25.64 -20.35
CA THR A 433 -43.52 -25.27 -19.04
C THR A 433 -42.19 -24.53 -19.17
N THR A 434 -41.33 -24.90 -20.15
CA THR A 434 -40.12 -24.15 -20.46
C THR A 434 -40.44 -22.72 -20.92
N THR A 435 -41.50 -22.55 -21.71
CA THR A 435 -42.01 -21.26 -22.17
C THR A 435 -42.58 -20.43 -21.01
N GLN A 436 -43.26 -21.05 -20.05
CA GLN A 436 -43.76 -20.36 -18.85
C GLN A 436 -42.67 -19.89 -17.91
N LEU A 437 -41.63 -20.70 -17.72
CA LEU A 437 -40.47 -20.35 -16.87
C LEU A 437 -39.58 -19.24 -17.49
N CYS A 438 -39.51 -19.18 -18.83
CA CYS A 438 -38.66 -18.24 -19.56
C CYS A 438 -39.36 -17.00 -20.08
N ASN A 439 -40.69 -17.01 -20.19
CA ASN A 439 -41.48 -16.04 -21.01
C ASN A 439 -41.74 -14.66 -20.39
N ARG A 440 -41.21 -14.33 -19.20
CA ARG A 440 -41.51 -13.02 -18.57
C ARG A 440 -40.28 -12.16 -18.28
N GLY A 441 -39.16 -12.39 -18.98
CA GLY A 441 -37.95 -11.59 -18.74
C GLY A 441 -37.35 -11.78 -17.33
N LYS A 442 -37.79 -12.80 -16.61
CA LYS A 442 -37.28 -13.14 -15.28
C LYS A 442 -36.19 -14.22 -15.39
N SER A 443 -35.15 -14.07 -14.63
CA SER A 443 -34.11 -15.10 -14.50
C SER A 443 -34.63 -16.26 -13.65
N VAL A 444 -34.41 -17.47 -14.11
CA VAL A 444 -34.60 -18.68 -13.28
C VAL A 444 -33.33 -18.96 -12.54
N ASN A 445 -33.38 -18.92 -11.22
CA ASN A 445 -32.26 -19.34 -10.38
C ASN A 445 -32.35 -20.87 -10.18
N LEU A 446 -31.20 -21.52 -10.23
CA LEU A 446 -31.08 -22.96 -10.17
C LEU A 446 -30.19 -23.34 -9.00
N TYR A 447 -30.59 -24.31 -8.23
CA TYR A 447 -29.82 -24.80 -7.11
C TYR A 447 -29.84 -26.32 -7.07
N GLN A 448 -28.69 -26.96 -7.20
CA GLN A 448 -28.58 -28.40 -7.01
C GLN A 448 -28.54 -28.70 -5.51
N ASN A 449 -29.67 -29.11 -4.95
CA ASN A 449 -29.81 -29.37 -3.52
C ASN A 449 -29.33 -30.80 -3.12
N THR A 450 -29.36 -31.73 -4.07
CA THR A 450 -28.80 -33.08 -3.92
C THR A 450 -28.14 -33.53 -5.23
N PRO A 451 -27.33 -34.60 -5.23
CA PRO A 451 -26.78 -35.17 -6.46
C PRO A 451 -27.83 -35.57 -7.49
N ASN A 452 -29.09 -35.77 -7.07
CA ASN A 452 -30.18 -36.26 -7.92
C ASN A 452 -31.31 -35.23 -8.13
N THR A 453 -31.28 -34.07 -7.49
CA THR A 453 -32.36 -33.12 -7.55
C THR A 453 -31.85 -31.68 -7.73
N VAL A 454 -32.55 -30.90 -8.59
CA VAL A 454 -32.31 -29.47 -8.84
C VAL A 454 -33.57 -28.70 -8.50
N LEU A 455 -33.43 -27.65 -7.69
CA LEU A 455 -34.49 -26.66 -7.44
C LEU A 455 -34.44 -25.58 -8.51
N LEU A 456 -35.57 -25.25 -9.07
CA LEU A 456 -35.77 -24.13 -9.98
C LEU A 456 -36.61 -23.07 -9.27
N LEU A 457 -36.00 -21.90 -9.12
CA LEU A 457 -36.61 -20.77 -8.43
C LEU A 457 -37.04 -19.73 -9.46
N GLY A 458 -38.30 -19.76 -9.85
CA GLY A 458 -38.92 -18.79 -10.71
C GLY A 458 -40.12 -18.12 -10.02
N ASP A 459 -41.24 -17.98 -10.70
CA ASP A 459 -42.50 -17.51 -10.06
C ASP A 459 -43.00 -18.50 -9.00
N HIS A 460 -42.65 -19.75 -9.17
CA HIS A 460 -42.87 -20.82 -8.20
C HIS A 460 -41.58 -21.60 -8.00
N VAL A 461 -41.52 -22.41 -6.96
CA VAL A 461 -40.42 -23.34 -6.71
C VAL A 461 -40.76 -24.70 -7.28
N TYR A 462 -39.92 -25.20 -8.14
CA TYR A 462 -40.02 -26.55 -8.69
C TYR A 462 -38.79 -27.37 -8.31
N GLN A 463 -39.02 -28.68 -8.07
CA GLN A 463 -37.97 -29.64 -7.88
C GLN A 463 -37.89 -30.57 -9.07
N TYR A 464 -36.70 -30.69 -9.69
CA TYR A 464 -36.46 -31.61 -10.80
C TYR A 464 -35.63 -32.79 -10.34
N HIS A 465 -36.15 -33.97 -10.60
CA HIS A 465 -35.47 -35.24 -10.32
C HIS A 465 -34.68 -35.70 -11.53
N LEU A 466 -33.34 -35.68 -11.43
CA LEU A 466 -32.42 -35.95 -12.57
C LEU A 466 -32.55 -37.38 -13.13
N LYS A 467 -32.72 -38.40 -12.29
CA LYS A 467 -32.87 -39.80 -12.71
C LYS A 467 -34.20 -40.07 -13.37
N GLU A 468 -35.26 -39.54 -12.77
CA GLU A 468 -36.63 -39.80 -13.17
C GLU A 468 -37.09 -38.86 -14.29
N LYS A 469 -36.32 -37.76 -14.55
CA LYS A 469 -36.67 -36.72 -15.48
C LYS A 469 -38.05 -36.12 -15.25
N LYS A 470 -38.43 -35.99 -13.96
CA LYS A 470 -39.76 -35.55 -13.54
C LYS A 470 -39.65 -34.26 -12.73
N PHE A 471 -40.67 -33.41 -12.90
CA PHE A 471 -40.91 -32.21 -12.14
C PHE A 471 -41.96 -32.38 -11.09
N ASP A 472 -41.71 -31.88 -9.91
CA ASP A 472 -42.71 -31.70 -8.88
C ASP A 472 -42.72 -30.21 -8.48
N LYS A 473 -43.93 -29.62 -8.41
CA LYS A 473 -44.08 -28.28 -7.85
C LYS A 473 -43.95 -28.39 -6.33
N VAL A 474 -43.07 -27.62 -5.75
CA VAL A 474 -42.89 -27.58 -4.30
C VAL A 474 -44.01 -26.71 -3.71
N THR A 475 -44.82 -27.33 -2.85
CA THR A 475 -45.89 -26.66 -2.12
C THR A 475 -45.55 -26.60 -0.63
N GLY A 476 -45.94 -25.52 0.04
CA GLY A 476 -45.83 -25.40 1.49
C GLY A 476 -46.88 -26.22 2.22
N GLU A 477 -46.91 -26.10 3.52
CA GLU A 477 -47.99 -26.66 4.37
C GLU A 477 -49.36 -26.16 3.86
N GLU A 478 -50.34 -26.98 3.90
CA GLU A 478 -51.69 -26.75 3.35
C GLU A 478 -51.78 -26.69 1.78
N GLY A 479 -50.79 -27.18 1.03
CA GLY A 479 -50.81 -27.23 -0.43
C GLY A 479 -50.67 -25.85 -1.12
N LYS A 480 -50.34 -24.79 -0.40
CA LYS A 480 -50.09 -23.48 -0.95
C LYS A 480 -48.79 -23.43 -1.74
N SER A 481 -48.81 -22.79 -2.91
CA SER A 481 -47.59 -22.60 -3.71
C SER A 481 -46.61 -21.72 -3.00
N ILE A 482 -45.33 -22.20 -2.92
CA ILE A 482 -44.22 -21.37 -2.46
C ILE A 482 -43.83 -20.42 -3.59
N VAL A 483 -43.85 -19.13 -3.31
CA VAL A 483 -43.40 -18.09 -4.24
C VAL A 483 -41.97 -17.71 -3.84
N ALA A 484 -41.02 -17.79 -4.79
CA ALA A 484 -39.68 -17.32 -4.58
C ALA A 484 -39.67 -15.79 -4.65
N VAL A 485 -39.30 -15.13 -3.56
CA VAL A 485 -39.11 -13.68 -3.51
C VAL A 485 -37.63 -13.38 -3.55
N SER A 486 -37.18 -12.63 -4.56
CA SER A 486 -35.82 -12.13 -4.64
C SER A 486 -35.79 -10.71 -4.05
N TYR A 487 -35.11 -10.56 -2.91
CA TYR A 487 -34.85 -9.24 -2.35
C TYR A 487 -33.59 -8.64 -2.98
N THR A 488 -33.74 -7.51 -3.65
CA THR A 488 -32.61 -6.75 -4.23
C THR A 488 -31.98 -5.76 -3.26
N HIS A 489 -32.51 -5.63 -2.03
CA HIS A 489 -31.97 -4.75 -0.98
C HIS A 489 -31.86 -5.50 0.33
N LEU A 490 -30.61 -5.69 0.79
CA LEU A 490 -30.30 -5.99 2.18
C LEU A 490 -30.29 -4.65 2.93
N THR A 491 -31.38 -4.33 3.62
CA THR A 491 -31.34 -3.30 4.67
C THR A 491 -30.75 -3.96 5.91
N LEU A 492 -29.57 -3.51 6.35
CA LEU A 492 -29.06 -3.83 7.68
C LEU A 492 -30.03 -3.25 8.71
N PRO A 493 -30.44 -3.98 9.75
CA PRO A 493 -31.20 -3.40 10.86
C PRO A 493 -30.29 -2.34 11.55
N THR A 494 -30.86 -1.17 11.73
CA THR A 494 -30.32 -0.04 12.49
C THR A 494 -30.09 -0.40 13.94
#